data_07cdce529d2084fc1a0662badff4bcd8
#
_entry.id   07cdce529d2084fc1a0662badff4bcd8
#
_cell.length_a   1.000
_cell.length_b   1.000
_cell.length_c   1.000
_cell.angle_alpha   90.00
_cell.angle_beta   90.00
_cell.angle_gamma   90.00
#
_symmetry.space_group_name_H-M   'P 1'
#
loop_
_entity.id
_entity.type
_entity.pdbx_description
1 polymer ?
#
loop_
_entity_poly.entity_id
_entity_poly.type
_entity_poly.pdbx_seq_one_letter_code
_entity_poly.pdbx_strand_id
1 'polypeptide(L)'
;MGSGVLLLVTVCRFCPLRGSTSTAAQLAKSICEALVQREIVSMSFSVALDNLALRKSDVVRRFNELIAPKSDADLESMAQTSRALTLQNFGRTMRLFAPLYLSNECINNCRYCGFSRDNPILRVTLSGEEVVAEARYLRDAGFRQILLVAGEHPKFVSGDYLVECVRALTPDFPSIAIEVAPMATSDYVPIVRAGAEGLVVYQETYQRAVYAEMHSAGPKRDFSYRLDTPERAYNAGFRRLGIGALFGLWRWQDEAIALAAHIEYLLRRCWQAQITVSLPRLRPAAGGFRPLFTMSDRELAQLVCALRISFPQVGIVLSTRERPSLRDALVSLGVTMMSAGSHTEPGGYTRRGIEHLHQTVRGRIVPPEFQDGEDQLATGQFEISDDRPPERIAAILREQGFDPVWKDWEQTLSG
;
A
#
# COMPACT_ATOMS: atom_id res chain seq x y z
N MET A 1 -2.54 -25.41 -21.63
CA MET A 1 -3.20 -25.82 -20.38
C MET A 1 -4.50 -25.02 -20.11
N GLY A 2 -5.17 -24.57 -21.18
CA GLY A 2 -6.37 -23.71 -21.07
C GLY A 2 -7.72 -24.44 -21.19
N SER A 3 -7.74 -25.74 -21.45
CA SER A 3 -8.99 -26.44 -21.75
C SER A 3 -9.69 -27.05 -20.54
N GLY A 4 -9.01 -27.28 -19.43
CA GLY A 4 -9.57 -27.93 -18.24
C GLY A 4 -10.49 -27.03 -17.40
N VAL A 5 -10.16 -25.75 -17.27
CA VAL A 5 -10.89 -24.78 -16.44
C VAL A 5 -12.24 -24.42 -17.05
N LEU A 6 -12.31 -24.31 -18.38
CA LEU A 6 -13.55 -24.05 -19.10
C LEU A 6 -14.53 -25.22 -18.99
N LEU A 7 -14.03 -26.46 -18.93
CA LEU A 7 -14.86 -27.67 -18.79
C LEU A 7 -15.50 -27.79 -17.41
N LEU A 8 -14.80 -27.47 -16.33
CA LEU A 8 -15.33 -27.54 -14.95
C LEU A 8 -16.40 -26.48 -14.69
N VAL A 9 -16.23 -25.26 -15.17
CA VAL A 9 -17.24 -24.19 -15.05
C VAL A 9 -18.50 -24.53 -15.86
N THR A 10 -18.35 -25.20 -16.99
CA THR A 10 -19.46 -25.67 -17.83
C THR A 10 -20.20 -26.84 -17.17
N VAL A 11 -19.50 -27.77 -16.53
CA VAL A 11 -20.12 -28.90 -15.82
C VAL A 11 -20.95 -28.44 -14.62
N CYS A 12 -20.50 -27.41 -13.86
CA CYS A 12 -21.33 -26.84 -12.78
C CYS A 12 -22.56 -26.08 -13.27
N ARG A 13 -22.58 -25.55 -14.51
CA ARG A 13 -23.78 -24.93 -15.12
C ARG A 13 -24.83 -25.92 -15.59
N PHE A 14 -24.46 -27.15 -15.89
CA PHE A 14 -25.35 -28.20 -16.40
C PHE A 14 -25.65 -29.32 -15.39
N CYS A 15 -25.31 -29.14 -14.10
CA CYS A 15 -25.64 -30.13 -13.08
C CYS A 15 -27.20 -30.28 -12.98
N PRO A 16 -27.76 -31.46 -13.24
CA PRO A 16 -29.23 -31.68 -13.25
C PRO A 16 -29.87 -31.62 -11.85
N LEU A 17 -29.07 -31.36 -10.79
CA LEU A 17 -29.54 -31.33 -9.40
C LEU A 17 -30.06 -29.95 -8.95
N ARG A 18 -30.35 -29.03 -9.87
CA ARG A 18 -31.05 -27.77 -9.52
C ARG A 18 -32.48 -28.09 -9.05
N GLY A 19 -32.71 -27.93 -7.76
CA GLY A 19 -34.03 -28.06 -7.15
C GLY A 19 -34.26 -29.28 -6.26
N SER A 20 -33.26 -30.16 -6.06
CA SER A 20 -33.37 -31.28 -5.13
C SER A 20 -32.88 -30.88 -3.72
N THR A 21 -33.73 -31.10 -2.72
CA THR A 21 -33.45 -30.88 -1.28
C THR A 21 -32.72 -32.06 -0.64
N SER A 22 -32.20 -33.02 -1.43
CA SER A 22 -31.54 -34.22 -0.90
C SER A 22 -30.14 -33.90 -0.35
N THR A 23 -29.74 -34.63 0.71
CA THR A 23 -28.42 -34.52 1.36
C THR A 23 -27.27 -34.72 0.35
N ALA A 24 -27.49 -35.54 -0.69
CA ALA A 24 -26.54 -35.79 -1.76
C ALA A 24 -26.31 -34.55 -2.66
N ALA A 25 -27.36 -33.77 -2.94
CA ALA A 25 -27.24 -32.53 -3.71
C ALA A 25 -26.52 -31.43 -2.93
N GLN A 26 -26.74 -31.34 -1.61
CA GLN A 26 -26.03 -30.43 -0.73
C GLN A 26 -24.55 -30.81 -0.61
N LEU A 27 -24.22 -32.08 -0.50
CA LEU A 27 -22.85 -32.58 -0.46
C LEU A 27 -22.11 -32.32 -1.78
N ALA A 28 -22.75 -32.60 -2.92
CA ALA A 28 -22.18 -32.32 -4.23
C ALA A 28 -21.93 -30.82 -4.46
N LYS A 29 -22.83 -29.95 -3.99
CA LYS A 29 -22.65 -28.51 -4.02
C LYS A 29 -21.48 -28.07 -3.15
N SER A 30 -21.36 -28.60 -1.92
CA SER A 30 -20.25 -28.29 -1.00
C SER A 30 -18.91 -28.78 -1.56
N ILE A 31 -18.86 -29.97 -2.18
CA ILE A 31 -17.63 -30.49 -2.82
C ILE A 31 -17.26 -29.62 -4.04
N CYS A 32 -18.23 -29.21 -4.85
CA CYS A 32 -17.99 -28.36 -6.00
C CYS A 32 -17.48 -26.97 -5.57
N GLU A 33 -18.07 -26.39 -4.52
CA GLU A 33 -17.59 -25.15 -3.92
C GLU A 33 -16.19 -25.27 -3.32
N ALA A 34 -15.88 -26.39 -2.67
CA ALA A 34 -14.56 -26.67 -2.12
C ALA A 34 -13.49 -26.89 -3.22
N LEU A 35 -13.85 -27.53 -4.33
CA LEU A 35 -12.95 -27.70 -5.48
C LEU A 35 -12.68 -26.35 -6.17
N VAL A 36 -13.72 -25.54 -6.41
CA VAL A 36 -13.58 -24.17 -6.94
C VAL A 36 -12.70 -23.33 -6.03
N GLN A 37 -12.87 -23.45 -4.71
CA GLN A 37 -12.03 -22.73 -3.72
C GLN A 37 -10.57 -23.23 -3.76
N ARG A 38 -10.32 -24.52 -3.94
CA ARG A 38 -8.97 -25.06 -4.09
C ARG A 38 -8.26 -24.60 -5.37
N GLU A 39 -8.97 -24.51 -6.49
CA GLU A 39 -8.42 -23.98 -7.74
C GLU A 39 -8.09 -22.48 -7.62
N ILE A 40 -8.95 -21.67 -6.97
CA ILE A 40 -8.68 -20.24 -6.72
C ILE A 40 -7.41 -20.05 -5.90
N VAL A 41 -7.15 -20.92 -4.91
CA VAL A 41 -5.92 -20.87 -4.08
C VAL A 41 -4.67 -21.23 -4.88
N SER A 42 -4.78 -21.96 -5.99
CA SER A 42 -3.66 -22.31 -6.88
C SER A 42 -3.37 -21.27 -7.98
N MET A 43 -4.29 -20.32 -8.22
CA MET A 43 -4.16 -19.29 -9.26
C MET A 43 -3.60 -17.99 -8.67
N SER A 44 -2.86 -17.21 -9.46
CA SER A 44 -2.49 -15.84 -9.07
C SER A 44 -3.71 -14.94 -8.98
N PHE A 45 -3.62 -13.85 -8.18
CA PHE A 45 -4.75 -12.95 -7.99
C PHE A 45 -5.22 -12.30 -9.31
N SER A 46 -4.29 -11.97 -10.21
CA SER A 46 -4.63 -11.39 -11.52
C SER A 46 -5.57 -12.30 -12.33
N VAL A 47 -5.32 -13.61 -12.31
CA VAL A 47 -6.17 -14.61 -12.97
C VAL A 47 -7.49 -14.80 -12.22
N ALA A 48 -7.46 -14.82 -10.89
CA ALA A 48 -8.65 -14.96 -10.06
C ALA A 48 -9.60 -13.74 -10.20
N LEU A 49 -9.06 -12.53 -10.34
CA LEU A 49 -9.83 -11.31 -10.56
C LEU A 49 -10.58 -11.37 -11.89
N ASP A 50 -9.94 -11.83 -12.95
CA ASP A 50 -10.55 -11.95 -14.29
C ASP A 50 -11.69 -12.99 -14.32
N ASN A 51 -11.60 -14.04 -13.49
CA ASN A 51 -12.59 -15.11 -13.43
C ASN A 51 -13.86 -14.79 -12.61
N LEU A 52 -14.04 -13.57 -12.11
CA LEU A 52 -15.23 -13.16 -11.32
C LEU A 52 -15.50 -14.00 -10.06
N ALA A 53 -14.69 -15.02 -9.77
CA ALA A 53 -14.93 -15.95 -8.66
C ALA A 53 -14.88 -15.24 -7.30
N LEU A 54 -13.98 -14.26 -7.15
CA LEU A 54 -13.83 -13.48 -5.92
C LEU A 54 -15.02 -12.56 -5.63
N ARG A 55 -15.75 -12.11 -6.66
CA ARG A 55 -16.95 -11.27 -6.48
C ARG A 55 -18.14 -12.03 -5.86
N LYS A 56 -18.09 -13.36 -5.82
CA LYS A 56 -19.12 -14.22 -5.21
C LYS A 56 -18.87 -14.53 -3.74
N SER A 57 -17.77 -14.07 -3.17
CA SER A 57 -17.48 -14.25 -1.75
C SER A 57 -18.54 -13.54 -0.89
N ASP A 58 -18.99 -14.20 0.17
CA ASP A 58 -19.92 -13.60 1.13
C ASP A 58 -19.31 -12.39 1.86
N VAL A 59 -18.00 -12.41 2.10
CA VAL A 59 -17.28 -11.29 2.72
C VAL A 59 -17.31 -10.07 1.81
N VAL A 60 -16.96 -10.24 0.53
CA VAL A 60 -16.97 -9.15 -0.46
C VAL A 60 -18.40 -8.64 -0.70
N ARG A 61 -19.40 -9.52 -0.71
CA ARG A 61 -20.81 -9.12 -0.84
C ARG A 61 -21.26 -8.26 0.34
N ARG A 62 -20.98 -8.68 1.58
CA ARG A 62 -21.28 -7.89 2.79
C ARG A 62 -20.52 -6.57 2.81
N PHE A 63 -19.25 -6.58 2.41
CA PHE A 63 -18.47 -5.36 2.25
C PHE A 63 -19.12 -4.37 1.28
N ASN A 64 -19.60 -4.85 0.13
CA ASN A 64 -20.31 -4.00 -0.84
C ASN A 64 -21.59 -3.38 -0.24
N GLU A 65 -22.30 -4.11 0.62
CA GLU A 65 -23.46 -3.57 1.35
C GLU A 65 -23.05 -2.45 2.33
N LEU A 66 -21.86 -2.56 2.98
CA LEU A 66 -21.36 -1.56 3.90
C LEU A 66 -20.90 -0.27 3.20
N ILE A 67 -20.39 -0.34 1.97
CA ILE A 67 -19.95 0.84 1.20
C ILE A 67 -21.05 1.46 0.34
N ALA A 68 -22.24 0.87 0.29
CA ALA A 68 -23.43 1.49 -0.31
C ALA A 68 -23.78 2.79 0.44
N PRO A 69 -24.51 3.74 -0.19
CA PRO A 69 -24.94 4.97 0.47
C PRO A 69 -25.61 4.70 1.82
N LYS A 70 -25.20 5.42 2.85
CA LYS A 70 -25.66 5.28 4.24
C LYS A 70 -26.24 6.57 4.77
N SER A 71 -27.24 6.47 5.65
CA SER A 71 -27.69 7.59 6.48
C SER A 71 -26.62 7.95 7.52
N ASP A 72 -26.75 9.10 8.17
CA ASP A 72 -25.84 9.50 9.25
C ASP A 72 -25.93 8.55 10.44
N ALA A 73 -27.13 8.08 10.78
CA ALA A 73 -27.34 7.11 11.85
C ALA A 73 -26.67 5.75 11.57
N ASP A 74 -26.77 5.27 10.31
CA ASP A 74 -26.11 4.02 9.90
C ASP A 74 -24.60 4.17 9.94
N LEU A 75 -24.06 5.31 9.47
CA LEU A 75 -22.63 5.57 9.49
C LEU A 75 -22.08 5.68 10.93
N GLU A 76 -22.83 6.32 11.83
CA GLU A 76 -22.48 6.37 13.25
C GLU A 76 -22.46 4.97 13.87
N SER A 77 -23.45 4.13 13.58
CA SER A 77 -23.46 2.73 14.03
C SER A 77 -22.27 1.93 13.50
N MET A 78 -21.91 2.14 12.23
CA MET A 78 -20.70 1.54 11.64
C MET A 78 -19.44 2.04 12.35
N ALA A 79 -19.34 3.33 12.67
CA ALA A 79 -18.20 3.92 13.37
C ALA A 79 -18.00 3.33 14.77
N GLN A 80 -19.09 3.17 15.54
CA GLN A 80 -19.07 2.53 16.86
C GLN A 80 -18.62 1.07 16.77
N THR A 81 -19.15 0.32 15.80
CA THR A 81 -18.77 -1.09 15.56
C THR A 81 -17.29 -1.18 15.15
N SER A 82 -16.85 -0.32 14.25
CA SER A 82 -15.46 -0.25 13.80
C SER A 82 -14.51 0.03 14.96
N ARG A 83 -14.84 1.02 15.81
CA ARG A 83 -14.07 1.34 17.00
C ARG A 83 -13.96 0.14 17.97
N ALA A 84 -15.08 -0.52 18.24
CA ALA A 84 -15.10 -1.68 19.13
C ALA A 84 -14.20 -2.81 18.61
N LEU A 85 -14.30 -3.14 17.32
CA LEU A 85 -13.47 -4.14 16.65
C LEU A 85 -11.98 -3.75 16.64
N THR A 86 -11.68 -2.46 16.47
CA THR A 86 -10.28 -1.97 16.50
C THR A 86 -9.70 -2.15 17.90
N LEU A 87 -10.41 -1.75 18.94
CA LEU A 87 -9.97 -1.92 20.32
C LEU A 87 -9.82 -3.40 20.70
N GLN A 88 -10.69 -4.27 20.20
CA GLN A 88 -10.62 -5.71 20.44
C GLN A 88 -9.39 -6.36 19.79
N ASN A 89 -9.02 -5.95 18.57
CA ASN A 89 -7.98 -6.61 17.79
C ASN A 89 -6.59 -5.96 17.96
N PHE A 90 -6.53 -4.64 18.22
CA PHE A 90 -5.29 -3.87 18.25
C PHE A 90 -5.09 -3.12 19.57
N GLY A 91 -6.04 -3.18 20.49
CA GLY A 91 -5.99 -2.39 21.72
C GLY A 91 -6.04 -0.89 21.42
N ARG A 92 -5.34 -0.11 22.24
CA ARG A 92 -5.21 1.36 22.07
C ARG A 92 -3.91 1.75 21.35
N THR A 93 -3.20 0.80 20.79
CA THR A 93 -1.90 1.08 20.16
C THR A 93 -2.08 1.73 18.78
N MET A 94 -1.30 2.79 18.55
CA MET A 94 -1.16 3.41 17.23
C MET A 94 0.30 3.34 16.81
N ARG A 95 0.61 2.55 15.80
CA ARG A 95 1.99 2.44 15.28
C ARG A 95 2.36 3.67 14.48
N LEU A 96 3.52 4.26 14.78
CA LEU A 96 4.07 5.40 14.07
C LEU A 96 5.27 4.97 13.22
N PHE A 97 5.32 5.44 11.98
CA PHE A 97 6.44 5.22 11.07
C PHE A 97 6.76 6.48 10.27
N ALA A 98 7.93 6.52 9.67
CA ALA A 98 8.30 7.55 8.70
C ALA A 98 8.76 6.92 7.37
N PRO A 99 8.38 7.50 6.22
CA PRO A 99 8.99 7.16 4.95
C PRO A 99 10.37 7.81 4.85
N LEU A 100 11.34 7.11 4.30
CA LEU A 100 12.62 7.65 3.88
C LEU A 100 12.76 7.44 2.38
N TYR A 101 12.79 8.52 1.63
CA TYR A 101 12.92 8.48 0.18
C TYR A 101 14.39 8.34 -0.21
N LEU A 102 14.72 7.24 -0.87
CA LEU A 102 16.08 6.91 -1.30
C LEU A 102 16.43 7.58 -2.63
N SER A 103 15.44 7.67 -3.52
CA SER A 103 15.61 8.19 -4.88
C SER A 103 14.28 8.61 -5.47
N ASN A 104 14.28 9.71 -6.22
CA ASN A 104 13.16 10.11 -7.07
C ASN A 104 13.44 9.90 -8.58
N GLU A 105 14.49 9.15 -8.90
CA GLU A 105 14.76 8.67 -10.26
C GLU A 105 13.74 7.60 -10.67
N CYS A 106 13.13 7.76 -11.84
CA CYS A 106 12.11 6.84 -12.33
C CYS A 106 12.11 6.71 -13.85
N ILE A 107 11.95 5.49 -14.35
CA ILE A 107 11.82 5.18 -15.79
C ILE A 107 10.35 5.06 -16.23
N ASN A 108 9.42 5.05 -15.28
CA ASN A 108 7.99 5.00 -15.59
C ASN A 108 7.43 6.38 -15.89
N ASN A 109 6.42 6.40 -16.73
CA ASN A 109 5.65 7.61 -17.00
C ASN A 109 4.22 7.45 -16.45
N CYS A 110 4.05 7.78 -15.16
CA CYS A 110 2.77 7.72 -14.47
C CYS A 110 2.17 9.12 -14.38
N ARG A 111 0.99 9.33 -14.98
CA ARG A 111 0.37 10.66 -15.13
C ARG A 111 0.14 11.42 -13.81
N TYR A 112 0.01 10.71 -12.70
CA TYR A 112 -0.34 11.24 -11.38
C TYR A 112 0.84 11.39 -10.42
N CYS A 113 2.04 10.94 -10.79
CA CYS A 113 3.19 10.85 -9.88
C CYS A 113 4.19 11.97 -10.15
N GLY A 114 4.62 12.66 -9.08
CA GLY A 114 5.65 13.68 -9.17
C GLY A 114 6.96 13.17 -9.77
N PHE A 115 7.33 11.91 -9.50
CA PHE A 115 8.55 11.27 -10.01
C PHE A 115 8.45 10.80 -11.47
N SER A 116 7.31 11.03 -12.14
CA SER A 116 7.14 10.60 -13.52
C SER A 116 8.34 11.02 -14.39
N ARG A 117 8.76 10.09 -15.26
CA ARG A 117 9.98 10.27 -16.09
C ARG A 117 9.99 11.57 -16.90
N ASP A 118 8.83 11.95 -17.41
CA ASP A 118 8.70 13.09 -18.30
C ASP A 118 8.52 14.44 -17.54
N ASN A 119 8.42 14.40 -16.21
CA ASN A 119 8.36 15.63 -15.41
C ASN A 119 9.74 16.30 -15.33
N PRO A 120 9.81 17.61 -15.57
CA PRO A 120 11.05 18.40 -15.44
C PRO A 120 11.29 18.74 -13.95
N ILE A 121 11.81 17.78 -13.21
CA ILE A 121 11.99 17.86 -11.74
C ILE A 121 13.45 17.74 -11.34
N LEU A 122 13.78 18.23 -10.15
CA LEU A 122 15.08 18.01 -9.51
C LEU A 122 15.15 16.58 -8.96
N ARG A 123 16.15 15.83 -9.39
CA ARG A 123 16.34 14.43 -9.04
C ARG A 123 17.62 14.20 -8.28
N VAL A 124 17.57 13.20 -7.40
CA VAL A 124 18.76 12.68 -6.70
C VAL A 124 18.52 11.23 -6.27
N THR A 125 19.58 10.47 -6.20
CA THR A 125 19.66 9.18 -5.49
C THR A 125 20.66 9.33 -4.37
N LEU A 126 20.24 9.07 -3.14
CA LEU A 126 21.09 9.18 -1.96
C LEU A 126 22.17 8.07 -1.96
N SER A 127 23.38 8.41 -1.61
CA SER A 127 24.43 7.44 -1.29
C SER A 127 24.11 6.69 0.01
N GLY A 128 24.79 5.56 0.25
CA GLY A 128 24.61 4.81 1.51
C GLY A 128 24.86 5.65 2.77
N GLU A 129 25.85 6.56 2.74
CA GLU A 129 26.17 7.45 3.87
C GLU A 129 25.05 8.48 4.10
N GLU A 130 24.48 9.04 3.03
CA GLU A 130 23.36 9.98 3.10
C GLU A 130 22.10 9.29 3.61
N VAL A 131 21.80 8.07 3.15
CA VAL A 131 20.69 7.24 3.67
C VAL A 131 20.83 7.00 5.17
N VAL A 132 22.03 6.68 5.65
CA VAL A 132 22.29 6.49 7.09
C VAL A 132 22.11 7.80 7.86
N ALA A 133 22.52 8.94 7.31
CA ALA A 133 22.32 10.24 7.95
C ALA A 133 20.83 10.61 8.08
N GLU A 134 20.05 10.45 7.01
CA GLU A 134 18.60 10.63 7.01
C GLU A 134 17.91 9.71 8.03
N ALA A 135 18.30 8.44 8.05
CA ALA A 135 17.74 7.46 8.97
C ALA A 135 18.08 7.76 10.44
N ARG A 136 19.31 8.24 10.73
CA ARG A 136 19.69 8.66 12.08
C ARG A 136 18.82 9.80 12.60
N TYR A 137 18.51 10.78 11.77
CA TYR A 137 17.56 11.83 12.13
C TYR A 137 16.21 11.24 12.59
N LEU A 138 15.67 10.29 11.83
CA LEU A 138 14.42 9.61 12.19
C LEU A 138 14.55 8.77 13.46
N ARG A 139 15.66 8.05 13.63
CA ARG A 139 15.94 7.29 14.86
C ARG A 139 15.97 8.20 16.09
N ASP A 140 16.62 9.37 15.96
CA ASP A 140 16.76 10.32 17.06
C ASP A 140 15.43 11.03 17.38
N ALA A 141 14.53 11.16 16.38
CA ALA A 141 13.14 11.53 16.58
C ALA A 141 12.27 10.40 17.20
N GLY A 142 12.85 9.24 17.50
CA GLY A 142 12.20 8.13 18.20
C GLY A 142 11.72 6.98 17.31
N PHE A 143 11.74 7.11 16.00
CA PHE A 143 11.28 6.05 15.10
C PHE A 143 12.13 4.78 15.20
N ARG A 144 11.45 3.64 15.13
CA ARG A 144 12.05 2.30 15.06
C ARG A 144 11.47 1.48 13.91
N GLN A 145 10.48 2.05 13.24
CA GLN A 145 9.91 1.54 11.99
C GLN A 145 10.18 2.55 10.88
N ILE A 146 10.70 2.08 9.76
CA ILE A 146 11.02 2.91 8.59
C ILE A 146 10.47 2.28 7.32
N LEU A 147 10.00 3.12 6.38
CA LEU A 147 9.59 2.72 5.06
C LEU A 147 10.55 3.33 4.04
N LEU A 148 11.37 2.51 3.41
CA LEU A 148 12.29 2.94 2.35
C LEU A 148 11.52 3.05 1.03
N VAL A 149 11.48 4.24 0.45
CA VAL A 149 10.72 4.54 -0.76
C VAL A 149 11.66 4.92 -1.90
N ALA A 150 11.43 4.40 -3.10
CA ALA A 150 12.18 4.81 -4.27
C ALA A 150 11.34 4.77 -5.54
N GLY A 151 11.68 5.63 -6.50
CA GLY A 151 11.26 5.49 -7.87
C GLY A 151 11.86 4.22 -8.51
N GLU A 152 11.33 3.82 -9.65
CA GLU A 152 11.80 2.65 -10.37
C GLU A 152 12.88 3.05 -11.37
N HIS A 153 14.14 2.75 -11.07
CA HIS A 153 15.24 2.97 -12.00
C HIS A 153 16.34 1.91 -11.81
N PRO A 154 16.55 0.98 -12.75
CA PRO A 154 17.44 -0.18 -12.55
C PRO A 154 18.92 0.19 -12.35
N LYS A 155 19.34 1.37 -12.84
CA LYS A 155 20.72 1.83 -12.67
C LYS A 155 20.93 2.52 -11.33
N PHE A 156 19.97 3.31 -10.85
CA PHE A 156 20.12 4.10 -9.63
C PHE A 156 19.58 3.38 -8.39
N VAL A 157 18.57 2.53 -8.57
CA VAL A 157 17.94 1.75 -7.49
C VAL A 157 18.02 0.27 -7.85
N SER A 158 19.25 -0.26 -7.82
CA SER A 158 19.49 -1.68 -8.06
C SER A 158 19.13 -2.54 -6.84
N GLY A 159 18.99 -3.86 -7.05
CA GLY A 159 18.80 -4.79 -5.93
C GLY A 159 19.94 -4.74 -4.91
N ASP A 160 21.19 -4.63 -5.37
CA ASP A 160 22.36 -4.52 -4.49
C ASP A 160 22.33 -3.23 -3.66
N TYR A 161 21.99 -2.09 -4.28
CA TYR A 161 21.80 -0.83 -3.56
C TYR A 161 20.74 -0.96 -2.45
N LEU A 162 19.61 -1.59 -2.72
CA LEU A 162 18.59 -1.82 -1.69
C LEU A 162 19.08 -2.73 -0.57
N VAL A 163 19.82 -3.79 -0.90
CA VAL A 163 20.44 -4.70 0.09
C VAL A 163 21.42 -3.95 0.98
N GLU A 164 22.25 -3.08 0.41
CA GLU A 164 23.20 -2.26 1.16
C GLU A 164 22.49 -1.28 2.09
N CYS A 165 21.46 -0.57 1.59
CA CYS A 165 20.64 0.33 2.42
C CYS A 165 19.99 -0.41 3.59
N VAL A 166 19.32 -1.52 3.33
CA VAL A 166 18.66 -2.31 4.40
C VAL A 166 19.67 -2.78 5.43
N ARG A 167 20.80 -3.36 4.99
CA ARG A 167 21.87 -3.85 5.89
C ARG A 167 22.45 -2.75 6.76
N ALA A 168 22.67 -1.56 6.19
CA ALA A 168 23.21 -0.42 6.93
C ALA A 168 22.24 0.10 8.01
N LEU A 169 20.93 -0.07 7.82
CA LEU A 169 19.90 0.43 8.73
C LEU A 169 19.43 -0.59 9.77
N THR A 170 19.66 -1.89 9.57
CA THR A 170 19.23 -2.97 10.49
C THR A 170 19.68 -2.78 11.94
N PRO A 171 20.89 -2.22 12.26
CA PRO A 171 21.28 -2.00 13.65
C PRO A 171 20.42 -0.97 14.40
N ASP A 172 19.88 0.02 13.69
CA ASP A 172 19.10 1.13 14.26
C ASP A 172 17.57 0.92 14.14
N PHE A 173 17.13 0.13 13.14
CA PHE A 173 15.70 -0.08 12.84
C PHE A 173 15.36 -1.57 12.86
N PRO A 174 14.68 -2.04 13.92
CA PRO A 174 14.22 -3.42 13.98
C PRO A 174 13.06 -3.74 13.02
N SER A 175 12.47 -2.74 12.39
CA SER A 175 11.38 -2.91 11.43
C SER A 175 11.65 -2.06 10.19
N ILE A 176 11.99 -2.71 9.08
CA ILE A 176 12.28 -2.08 7.78
C ILE A 176 11.31 -2.62 6.74
N ALA A 177 10.52 -1.73 6.15
CA ALA A 177 9.71 -2.02 4.98
C ALA A 177 10.25 -1.29 3.74
N ILE A 178 9.95 -1.82 2.56
CA ILE A 178 10.30 -1.20 1.29
C ILE A 178 9.05 -0.91 0.46
N GLU A 179 9.02 0.24 -0.22
CA GLU A 179 8.03 0.63 -1.23
C GLU A 179 8.78 0.99 -2.51
N VAL A 180 9.09 -0.04 -3.29
CA VAL A 180 9.94 0.03 -4.47
C VAL A 180 9.27 -0.66 -5.66
N ALA A 181 9.94 -0.65 -6.81
CA ALA A 181 9.47 -1.37 -7.99
C ALA A 181 9.20 -2.86 -7.72
N PRO A 182 8.17 -3.44 -8.36
CA PRO A 182 7.94 -4.88 -8.34
C PRO A 182 9.15 -5.66 -8.86
N MET A 183 9.53 -6.72 -8.15
CA MET A 183 10.66 -7.60 -8.49
C MET A 183 10.23 -9.05 -8.61
N ALA A 184 11.10 -9.89 -9.17
CA ALA A 184 10.94 -11.34 -9.11
C ALA A 184 11.18 -11.85 -7.68
N THR A 185 10.66 -13.04 -7.36
CA THR A 185 10.86 -13.65 -6.03
C THR A 185 12.34 -13.80 -5.69
N SER A 186 13.17 -14.21 -6.68
CA SER A 186 14.62 -14.36 -6.52
C SER A 186 15.32 -13.07 -6.09
N ASP A 187 14.84 -11.92 -6.62
CA ASP A 187 15.47 -10.62 -6.40
C ASP A 187 15.08 -10.02 -5.03
N TYR A 188 13.91 -10.41 -4.50
CA TYR A 188 13.49 -10.05 -3.15
C TYR A 188 14.24 -10.82 -2.05
N VAL A 189 14.67 -12.07 -2.30
CA VAL A 189 15.34 -12.92 -1.29
C VAL A 189 16.56 -12.25 -0.65
N PRO A 190 17.50 -11.64 -1.39
CA PRO A 190 18.64 -10.96 -0.78
C PRO A 190 18.24 -9.79 0.12
N ILE A 191 17.18 -9.05 -0.23
CA ILE A 191 16.68 -7.90 0.54
C ILE A 191 16.05 -8.37 1.85
N VAL A 192 15.28 -9.48 1.83
CA VAL A 192 14.76 -10.11 3.06
C VAL A 192 15.90 -10.60 3.96
N ARG A 193 16.93 -11.25 3.38
CA ARG A 193 18.11 -11.71 4.14
C ARG A 193 18.92 -10.56 4.73
N ALA A 194 18.87 -9.38 4.14
CA ALA A 194 19.49 -8.17 4.68
C ALA A 194 18.75 -7.60 5.88
N GLY A 195 17.48 -7.99 6.12
CA GLY A 195 16.68 -7.58 7.27
C GLY A 195 15.37 -6.85 6.96
N ALA A 196 14.99 -6.69 5.68
CA ALA A 196 13.68 -6.16 5.35
C ALA A 196 12.58 -7.19 5.62
N GLU A 197 11.53 -6.79 6.34
CA GLU A 197 10.41 -7.67 6.71
C GLU A 197 9.10 -7.31 6.02
N GLY A 198 8.98 -6.05 5.54
CA GLY A 198 7.77 -5.50 4.94
C GLY A 198 7.95 -5.08 3.49
N LEU A 199 6.95 -5.38 2.65
CA LEU A 199 6.81 -4.81 1.31
C LEU A 199 5.48 -4.05 1.22
N VAL A 200 5.52 -2.84 0.68
CA VAL A 200 4.35 -2.04 0.33
C VAL A 200 4.28 -1.90 -1.19
N VAL A 201 3.14 -2.24 -1.77
CA VAL A 201 2.88 -2.05 -3.20
C VAL A 201 1.41 -1.74 -3.44
N TYR A 202 1.11 -0.53 -3.92
CA TYR A 202 -0.25 -0.17 -4.30
C TYR A 202 -0.51 -0.60 -5.74
N GLN A 203 -1.68 -1.19 -5.99
CA GLN A 203 -2.12 -1.47 -7.37
C GLN A 203 -2.43 -0.18 -8.13
N GLU A 204 -2.62 0.92 -7.43
CA GLU A 204 -3.05 2.23 -7.87
C GLU A 204 -4.54 2.21 -8.28
N THR A 205 -4.90 1.51 -9.34
CA THR A 205 -6.29 1.24 -9.74
C THR A 205 -6.44 -0.21 -10.19
N TYR A 206 -7.56 -0.82 -9.85
CA TYR A 206 -7.93 -2.17 -10.28
C TYR A 206 -8.65 -2.17 -11.64
N GLN A 207 -8.94 -0.99 -12.20
CA GLN A 207 -9.54 -0.84 -13.53
C GLN A 207 -8.47 -0.91 -14.61
N ARG A 208 -8.41 -2.02 -15.35
CA ARG A 208 -7.36 -2.29 -16.34
C ARG A 208 -7.23 -1.21 -17.41
N ALA A 209 -8.36 -0.67 -17.90
CA ALA A 209 -8.34 0.39 -18.91
C ALA A 209 -7.75 1.69 -18.36
N VAL A 210 -8.17 2.09 -17.15
CA VAL A 210 -7.62 3.26 -16.45
C VAL A 210 -6.16 3.05 -16.10
N TYR A 211 -5.79 1.85 -15.65
CA TYR A 211 -4.40 1.51 -15.34
C TYR A 211 -3.50 1.70 -16.58
N ALA A 212 -3.91 1.20 -17.74
CA ALA A 212 -3.17 1.33 -18.98
C ALA A 212 -3.03 2.80 -19.44
N GLU A 213 -4.08 3.62 -19.23
CA GLU A 213 -4.05 5.05 -19.52
C GLU A 213 -3.09 5.81 -18.58
N MET A 214 -3.10 5.46 -17.29
CA MET A 214 -2.27 6.13 -16.27
C MET A 214 -0.80 5.78 -16.35
N HIS A 215 -0.43 4.64 -16.93
CA HIS A 215 0.95 4.14 -17.00
C HIS A 215 1.39 3.98 -18.46
N SER A 216 1.74 5.09 -19.10
CA SER A 216 2.00 5.14 -20.55
C SER A 216 3.35 4.53 -20.96
N ALA A 217 4.33 4.47 -20.08
CA ALA A 217 5.67 3.93 -20.35
C ALA A 217 6.32 3.33 -19.10
N GLY A 218 7.34 2.48 -19.34
CA GLY A 218 8.10 1.81 -18.31
C GLY A 218 7.50 0.47 -17.85
N PRO A 219 8.21 -0.28 -16.97
CA PRO A 219 7.78 -1.59 -16.47
C PRO A 219 6.46 -1.56 -15.71
N LYS A 220 6.11 -0.45 -15.06
CA LYS A 220 4.85 -0.29 -14.32
C LYS A 220 3.61 -0.46 -15.20
N ARG A 221 3.74 -0.49 -16.51
CA ARG A 221 2.64 -0.81 -17.44
C ARG A 221 2.07 -2.21 -17.27
N ASP A 222 2.85 -3.15 -16.73
CA ASP A 222 2.38 -4.52 -16.51
C ASP A 222 1.46 -4.61 -15.29
N PHE A 223 0.16 -4.54 -15.56
CA PHE A 223 -0.90 -4.62 -14.57
C PHE A 223 -0.82 -5.90 -13.74
N SER A 224 -0.69 -7.05 -14.40
CA SER A 224 -0.74 -8.35 -13.74
C SER A 224 0.53 -8.61 -12.93
N TYR A 225 1.69 -8.26 -13.47
CA TYR A 225 2.95 -8.38 -12.75
C TYR A 225 2.95 -7.54 -11.46
N ARG A 226 2.39 -6.31 -11.51
CA ARG A 226 2.26 -5.48 -10.31
C ARG A 226 1.26 -6.06 -9.32
N LEU A 227 0.11 -6.51 -9.80
CA LEU A 227 -0.97 -7.03 -8.97
C LEU A 227 -0.54 -8.28 -8.17
N ASP A 228 0.26 -9.16 -8.78
CA ASP A 228 0.75 -10.39 -8.15
C ASP A 228 2.03 -10.19 -7.30
N THR A 229 2.49 -8.95 -7.13
CA THR A 229 3.70 -8.63 -6.36
C THR A 229 3.64 -9.04 -4.89
N PRO A 230 2.54 -8.84 -4.14
CA PRO A 230 2.48 -9.26 -2.74
C PRO A 230 2.72 -10.77 -2.55
N GLU A 231 2.22 -11.60 -3.46
CA GLU A 231 2.44 -13.05 -3.41
C GLU A 231 3.90 -13.42 -3.70
N ARG A 232 4.54 -12.76 -4.68
CA ARG A 232 5.98 -12.96 -4.95
C ARG A 232 6.85 -12.56 -3.76
N ALA A 233 6.51 -11.45 -3.11
CA ALA A 233 7.19 -11.00 -1.90
C ALA A 233 7.01 -11.98 -0.72
N TYR A 234 5.79 -12.46 -0.51
CA TYR A 234 5.52 -13.50 0.49
C TYR A 234 6.37 -14.75 0.27
N ASN A 235 6.44 -15.22 -0.98
CA ASN A 235 7.25 -16.37 -1.34
C ASN A 235 8.76 -16.14 -1.17
N ALA A 236 9.23 -14.88 -1.23
CA ALA A 236 10.60 -14.51 -0.94
C ALA A 236 10.92 -14.43 0.57
N GLY A 237 9.90 -14.40 1.42
CA GLY A 237 10.06 -14.37 2.87
C GLY A 237 9.55 -13.12 3.58
N PHE A 238 9.00 -12.12 2.87
CA PHE A 238 8.33 -11.00 3.53
C PHE A 238 7.15 -11.49 4.37
N ARG A 239 6.98 -10.90 5.56
CA ARG A 239 5.92 -11.26 6.50
C ARG A 239 4.97 -10.11 6.80
N ARG A 240 5.22 -8.91 6.29
CA ARG A 240 4.30 -7.78 6.30
C ARG A 240 4.07 -7.29 4.89
N LEU A 241 2.81 -7.32 4.43
CA LEU A 241 2.42 -6.95 3.08
C LEU A 241 1.44 -5.78 3.15
N GLY A 242 1.85 -4.63 2.59
CA GLY A 242 1.02 -3.44 2.45
C GLY A 242 0.47 -3.34 1.03
N ILE A 243 -0.85 -3.27 0.91
CA ILE A 243 -1.52 -3.05 -0.37
C ILE A 243 -2.39 -1.79 -0.33
N GLY A 244 -2.85 -1.33 -1.48
CA GLY A 244 -3.73 -0.15 -1.54
C GLY A 244 -4.18 0.19 -2.95
N ALA A 245 -5.11 1.13 -3.02
CA ALA A 245 -5.55 1.81 -4.23
C ALA A 245 -5.39 3.31 -4.06
N LEU A 246 -5.08 4.02 -5.15
CA LEU A 246 -4.97 5.47 -5.17
C LEU A 246 -6.32 6.07 -5.56
N PHE A 247 -7.07 6.50 -4.56
CA PHE A 247 -8.42 7.04 -4.77
C PHE A 247 -8.37 8.40 -5.49
N GLY A 248 -9.16 8.47 -6.56
CA GLY A 248 -9.19 9.62 -7.46
C GLY A 248 -8.93 9.25 -8.92
N LEU A 249 -8.41 8.05 -9.19
CA LEU A 249 -8.21 7.53 -10.55
C LEU A 249 -9.49 6.94 -11.14
N TRP A 250 -10.30 6.30 -10.31
CA TRP A 250 -11.59 5.71 -10.67
C TRP A 250 -12.61 5.87 -9.55
N ARG A 251 -13.85 5.38 -9.75
CA ARG A 251 -14.91 5.40 -8.74
C ARG A 251 -14.48 4.61 -7.52
N TRP A 252 -14.53 5.24 -6.36
CA TRP A 252 -13.98 4.67 -5.13
C TRP A 252 -14.64 3.36 -4.69
N GLN A 253 -15.94 3.18 -4.96
CA GLN A 253 -16.65 1.96 -4.63
C GLN A 253 -16.14 0.75 -5.42
N ASP A 254 -15.88 0.92 -6.72
CA ASP A 254 -15.35 -0.15 -7.57
C ASP A 254 -13.93 -0.54 -7.13
N GLU A 255 -13.08 0.45 -6.82
CA GLU A 255 -11.74 0.22 -6.28
C GLU A 255 -11.79 -0.48 -4.92
N ALA A 256 -12.69 -0.05 -4.04
CA ALA A 256 -12.83 -0.63 -2.71
C ALA A 256 -13.30 -2.11 -2.75
N ILE A 257 -14.23 -2.46 -3.66
CA ILE A 257 -14.67 -3.85 -3.85
C ILE A 257 -13.51 -4.74 -4.33
N ALA A 258 -12.73 -4.26 -5.31
CA ALA A 258 -11.59 -5.00 -5.82
C ALA A 258 -10.47 -5.13 -4.77
N LEU A 259 -10.22 -4.07 -4.01
CA LEU A 259 -9.29 -4.08 -2.88
C LEU A 259 -9.72 -5.06 -1.79
N ALA A 260 -11.00 -5.10 -1.44
CA ALA A 260 -11.55 -6.07 -0.47
C ALA A 260 -11.37 -7.52 -0.94
N ALA A 261 -11.60 -7.78 -2.23
CA ALA A 261 -11.34 -9.09 -2.83
C ALA A 261 -9.85 -9.45 -2.80
N HIS A 262 -8.97 -8.48 -3.01
CA HIS A 262 -7.51 -8.68 -2.92
C HIS A 262 -7.08 -8.98 -1.48
N ILE A 263 -7.62 -8.24 -0.49
CA ILE A 263 -7.37 -8.53 0.93
C ILE A 263 -7.79 -9.97 1.26
N GLU A 264 -9.00 -10.37 0.90
CA GLU A 264 -9.51 -11.73 1.16
C GLU A 264 -8.62 -12.81 0.53
N TYR A 265 -8.19 -12.59 -0.71
CA TYR A 265 -7.26 -13.49 -1.40
C TYR A 265 -5.93 -13.62 -0.64
N LEU A 266 -5.31 -12.50 -0.26
CA LEU A 266 -4.03 -12.49 0.43
C LEU A 266 -4.11 -13.11 1.83
N LEU A 267 -5.19 -12.87 2.58
CA LEU A 267 -5.41 -13.50 3.89
C LEU A 267 -5.44 -15.03 3.80
N ARG A 268 -5.92 -15.58 2.69
CA ARG A 268 -5.93 -17.04 2.46
C ARG A 268 -4.59 -17.54 1.92
N ARG A 269 -4.00 -16.81 0.99
CA ARG A 269 -2.81 -17.22 0.25
C ARG A 269 -1.52 -16.98 1.03
N CYS A 270 -1.46 -15.85 1.72
CA CYS A 270 -0.29 -15.37 2.47
C CYS A 270 -0.57 -15.40 3.99
N TRP A 271 -1.12 -16.50 4.49
CA TRP A 271 -1.67 -16.62 5.85
C TRP A 271 -0.67 -16.37 6.99
N GLN A 272 0.63 -16.49 6.73
CA GLN A 272 1.69 -16.16 7.70
C GLN A 272 2.09 -14.68 7.66
N ALA A 273 1.55 -13.90 6.72
CA ALA A 273 1.89 -12.48 6.62
C ALA A 273 0.83 -11.60 7.29
N GLN A 274 1.28 -10.53 7.93
CA GLN A 274 0.43 -9.44 8.34
C GLN A 274 0.05 -8.61 7.11
N ILE A 275 -1.25 -8.45 6.87
CA ILE A 275 -1.76 -7.62 5.78
C ILE A 275 -2.09 -6.23 6.33
N THR A 276 -1.61 -5.20 5.64
CA THR A 276 -1.98 -3.80 5.89
C THR A 276 -2.58 -3.19 4.63
N VAL A 277 -3.50 -2.26 4.80
CA VAL A 277 -4.15 -1.55 3.70
C VAL A 277 -3.99 -0.05 3.86
N SER A 278 -3.60 0.61 2.77
CA SER A 278 -3.52 2.07 2.66
C SER A 278 -4.59 2.59 1.71
N LEU A 279 -5.15 3.73 2.06
CA LEU A 279 -6.27 4.35 1.35
C LEU A 279 -5.90 5.78 0.89
N PRO A 280 -4.78 5.96 0.15
CA PRO A 280 -4.34 7.29 -0.26
C PRO A 280 -5.32 7.91 -1.24
N ARG A 281 -5.72 9.17 -1.00
CA ARG A 281 -6.38 10.01 -1.99
C ARG A 281 -5.32 10.77 -2.79
N LEU A 282 -5.59 11.03 -4.05
CA LEU A 282 -4.72 11.83 -4.93
C LEU A 282 -4.45 13.20 -4.33
N ARG A 283 -3.19 13.61 -4.38
CA ARG A 283 -2.70 14.92 -3.94
C ARG A 283 -2.03 15.64 -5.11
N PRO A 284 -1.93 16.98 -5.08
CA PRO A 284 -1.13 17.72 -6.03
C PRO A 284 0.30 17.17 -6.09
N ALA A 285 0.85 17.12 -7.29
CA ALA A 285 2.22 16.69 -7.57
C ALA A 285 2.74 17.40 -8.81
N ALA A 286 4.04 17.35 -9.05
CA ALA A 286 4.62 17.80 -10.31
C ALA A 286 3.94 17.10 -11.49
N GLY A 287 3.74 17.82 -12.60
CA GLY A 287 2.94 17.35 -13.75
C GLY A 287 1.47 17.76 -13.72
N GLY A 288 0.96 18.29 -12.61
CA GLY A 288 -0.34 18.96 -12.54
C GLY A 288 -1.57 18.06 -12.76
N PHE A 289 -1.43 16.74 -12.58
CA PHE A 289 -2.56 15.80 -12.70
C PHE A 289 -3.63 16.07 -11.65
N ARG A 290 -4.90 16.04 -12.08
CA ARG A 290 -6.05 16.22 -11.20
C ARG A 290 -6.87 14.93 -11.07
N PRO A 291 -7.47 14.67 -9.90
CA PRO A 291 -8.36 13.51 -9.73
C PRO A 291 -9.46 13.48 -10.79
N LEU A 292 -9.69 12.31 -11.39
CA LEU A 292 -10.79 12.08 -12.32
C LEU A 292 -12.13 11.89 -11.57
N PHE A 293 -12.04 11.35 -10.36
CA PHE A 293 -13.15 11.12 -9.44
C PHE A 293 -12.79 11.63 -8.07
N THR A 294 -13.74 12.28 -7.39
CA THR A 294 -13.53 12.76 -6.02
C THR A 294 -14.05 11.73 -5.02
N MET A 295 -13.39 11.67 -3.87
CA MET A 295 -13.82 10.92 -2.71
C MET A 295 -13.88 11.88 -1.52
N SER A 296 -15.06 12.04 -0.92
CA SER A 296 -15.26 12.92 0.22
C SER A 296 -14.67 12.34 1.51
N ASP A 297 -14.50 13.17 2.54
CA ASP A 297 -14.05 12.73 3.87
C ASP A 297 -15.04 11.74 4.51
N ARG A 298 -16.35 11.94 4.27
CA ARG A 298 -17.41 11.02 4.70
C ARG A 298 -17.25 9.63 4.08
N GLU A 299 -17.00 9.56 2.78
CA GLU A 299 -16.79 8.31 2.05
C GLU A 299 -15.50 7.59 2.50
N LEU A 300 -14.44 8.34 2.78
CA LEU A 300 -13.22 7.77 3.32
C LEU A 300 -13.45 7.19 4.73
N ALA A 301 -14.17 7.89 5.60
CA ALA A 301 -14.52 7.39 6.92
C ALA A 301 -15.40 6.13 6.82
N GLN A 302 -16.39 6.12 5.92
CA GLN A 302 -17.22 4.95 5.65
C GLN A 302 -16.37 3.75 5.18
N LEU A 303 -15.42 3.98 4.27
CA LEU A 303 -14.53 2.94 3.75
C LEU A 303 -13.64 2.35 4.87
N VAL A 304 -13.08 3.20 5.74
CA VAL A 304 -12.29 2.76 6.91
C VAL A 304 -13.14 1.86 7.81
N CYS A 305 -14.37 2.28 8.13
CA CYS A 305 -15.28 1.49 8.95
C CYS A 305 -15.67 0.16 8.29
N ALA A 306 -16.01 0.19 6.99
CA ALA A 306 -16.37 -1.01 6.23
C ALA A 306 -15.23 -2.03 6.17
N LEU A 307 -13.99 -1.59 5.96
CA LEU A 307 -12.79 -2.45 5.98
C LEU A 307 -12.58 -3.07 7.36
N ARG A 308 -12.67 -2.29 8.43
CA ARG A 308 -12.52 -2.82 9.79
C ARG A 308 -13.59 -3.85 10.15
N ILE A 309 -14.84 -3.60 9.77
CA ILE A 309 -15.96 -4.52 10.03
C ILE A 309 -15.78 -5.83 9.25
N SER A 310 -15.32 -5.75 8.00
CA SER A 310 -15.19 -6.94 7.14
C SER A 310 -13.88 -7.71 7.36
N PHE A 311 -12.81 -7.03 7.78
CA PHE A 311 -11.47 -7.59 7.97
C PHE A 311 -10.87 -7.13 9.31
N PRO A 312 -11.37 -7.64 10.45
CA PRO A 312 -10.99 -7.14 11.77
C PRO A 312 -9.50 -7.20 12.09
N GLN A 313 -8.75 -8.14 11.52
CA GLN A 313 -7.33 -8.37 11.76
C GLN A 313 -6.40 -7.58 10.82
N VAL A 314 -6.93 -6.90 9.78
CA VAL A 314 -6.11 -6.16 8.81
C VAL A 314 -5.70 -4.80 9.38
N GLY A 315 -4.42 -4.44 9.27
CA GLY A 315 -3.95 -3.11 9.62
C GLY A 315 -4.45 -2.06 8.64
N ILE A 316 -4.89 -0.89 9.11
CA ILE A 316 -5.26 0.24 8.26
C ILE A 316 -4.26 1.37 8.48
N VAL A 317 -3.63 1.80 7.38
CA VAL A 317 -2.55 2.79 7.38
C VAL A 317 -3.06 4.14 6.90
N LEU A 318 -2.74 5.19 7.63
CA LEU A 318 -3.10 6.58 7.32
C LEU A 318 -1.84 7.44 7.14
N SER A 319 -1.68 8.02 5.97
CA SER A 319 -0.53 8.86 5.63
C SER A 319 -0.77 10.34 5.89
N THR A 320 0.28 11.15 5.77
CA THR A 320 0.26 12.62 5.82
C THR A 320 -0.40 13.28 4.61
N ARG A 321 -0.98 12.51 3.70
CA ARG A 321 -1.79 13.01 2.57
C ARG A 321 -3.06 13.71 3.04
N GLU A 322 -3.63 13.26 4.15
CA GLU A 322 -4.87 13.80 4.68
C GLU A 322 -4.63 14.97 5.62
N ARG A 323 -5.56 15.93 5.64
CA ARG A 323 -5.48 17.11 6.51
C ARG A 323 -5.52 16.74 7.99
N PRO A 324 -4.90 17.52 8.86
CA PRO A 324 -4.79 17.25 10.29
C PRO A 324 -6.10 16.85 10.97
N SER A 325 -7.16 17.65 10.80
CA SER A 325 -8.45 17.40 11.44
C SER A 325 -9.11 16.09 11.03
N LEU A 326 -8.96 15.67 9.76
CA LEU A 326 -9.47 14.38 9.29
C LEU A 326 -8.64 13.22 9.85
N ARG A 327 -7.32 13.36 9.88
CA ARG A 327 -6.44 12.34 10.46
C ARG A 327 -6.78 12.09 11.93
N ASP A 328 -6.97 13.16 12.70
CA ASP A 328 -7.32 13.09 14.11
C ASP A 328 -8.70 12.41 14.33
N ALA A 329 -9.67 12.68 13.46
CA ALA A 329 -10.98 12.02 13.50
C ALA A 329 -10.90 10.50 13.14
N LEU A 330 -10.10 10.13 12.15
CA LEU A 330 -9.99 8.75 11.68
C LEU A 330 -9.27 7.80 12.67
N VAL A 331 -8.45 8.33 13.58
CA VAL A 331 -7.75 7.55 14.62
C VAL A 331 -8.71 6.62 15.37
N SER A 332 -9.86 7.12 15.77
CA SER A 332 -10.83 6.35 16.55
C SER A 332 -11.71 5.41 15.70
N LEU A 333 -11.65 5.51 14.37
CA LEU A 333 -12.56 4.79 13.47
C LEU A 333 -12.00 3.48 12.90
N GLY A 334 -10.72 3.14 13.13
CA GLY A 334 -10.19 1.89 12.59
C GLY A 334 -8.73 1.93 12.17
N VAL A 335 -8.11 3.10 12.12
CA VAL A 335 -6.70 3.27 11.80
C VAL A 335 -5.83 2.62 12.88
N THR A 336 -4.76 1.96 12.47
CA THR A 336 -3.83 1.24 13.37
C THR A 336 -2.38 1.64 13.17
N MET A 337 -2.08 2.36 12.10
CA MET A 337 -0.73 2.80 11.75
C MET A 337 -0.78 4.16 11.06
N MET A 338 0.12 5.07 11.41
CA MET A 338 0.18 6.41 10.85
C MET A 338 1.61 6.81 10.53
N SER A 339 1.81 7.51 9.41
CA SER A 339 3.06 8.24 9.21
C SER A 339 3.02 9.59 9.94
N ALA A 340 4.17 10.08 10.39
CA ALA A 340 4.29 11.36 11.07
C ALA A 340 5.59 12.07 10.67
N GLY A 341 5.57 13.41 10.57
CA GLY A 341 6.73 14.20 10.20
C GLY A 341 7.33 13.78 8.86
N SER A 342 6.48 13.44 7.87
CA SER A 342 6.92 12.84 6.61
C SER A 342 7.49 13.89 5.66
N HIS A 343 8.54 13.52 4.94
CA HIS A 343 9.00 14.14 3.72
C HIS A 343 8.74 13.20 2.54
N THR A 344 8.54 13.73 1.33
CA THR A 344 8.24 12.95 0.12
C THR A 344 9.33 13.08 -0.94
N GLU A 345 10.43 13.72 -0.58
CA GLU A 345 11.64 13.92 -1.36
C GLU A 345 12.85 13.23 -0.72
N PRO A 346 13.81 12.73 -1.51
CA PRO A 346 15.11 12.28 -0.99
C PRO A 346 15.88 13.45 -0.35
N GLY A 347 16.50 13.19 0.82
CA GLY A 347 17.24 14.21 1.56
C GLY A 347 16.37 15.22 2.32
N GLY A 348 15.05 14.97 2.42
CA GLY A 348 14.10 15.90 3.03
C GLY A 348 14.32 16.16 4.52
N TYR A 349 14.90 15.21 5.26
CA TYR A 349 15.12 15.34 6.71
C TYR A 349 16.38 16.10 7.07
N THR A 350 17.48 15.89 6.36
CA THR A 350 18.79 16.47 6.71
C THR A 350 19.38 17.36 5.62
N ARG A 351 18.67 17.49 4.48
CA ARG A 351 19.13 18.22 3.28
C ARG A 351 20.41 17.62 2.66
N ARG A 352 20.68 16.33 2.89
CA ARG A 352 21.77 15.61 2.24
C ARG A 352 21.43 15.32 0.78
N GLY A 353 22.48 15.23 -0.07
CA GLY A 353 22.34 14.93 -1.50
C GLY A 353 22.03 16.16 -2.37
N ILE A 354 21.85 17.34 -1.79
CA ILE A 354 21.57 18.58 -2.57
C ILE A 354 22.70 18.92 -3.54
N GLU A 355 23.93 18.57 -3.23
CA GLU A 355 25.12 18.74 -4.05
C GLU A 355 25.13 17.86 -5.32
N HIS A 356 24.27 16.83 -5.34
CA HIS A 356 24.11 15.88 -6.45
C HIS A 356 22.80 16.06 -7.21
N LEU A 357 22.05 17.12 -6.90
CA LEU A 357 20.82 17.45 -7.62
C LEU A 357 21.07 17.64 -9.10
N HIS A 358 20.20 17.07 -9.92
CA HIS A 358 20.26 17.18 -11.36
C HIS A 358 18.86 17.11 -11.98
N GLN A 359 18.79 17.42 -13.25
CA GLN A 359 17.60 17.14 -14.08
C GLN A 359 17.91 16.03 -15.07
N THR A 360 16.91 15.23 -15.40
CA THR A 360 17.01 14.23 -16.46
C THR A 360 16.22 14.69 -17.67
N VAL A 361 16.93 15.06 -18.74
CA VAL A 361 16.33 15.51 -20.00
C VAL A 361 16.62 14.47 -21.07
N ARG A 362 15.56 13.83 -21.61
CA ARG A 362 15.66 12.76 -22.63
C ARG A 362 16.66 11.66 -22.26
N GLY A 363 16.66 11.25 -20.98
CA GLY A 363 17.55 10.21 -20.45
C GLY A 363 19.00 10.64 -20.22
N ARG A 364 19.31 11.92 -20.33
CA ARG A 364 20.63 12.49 -20.02
C ARG A 364 20.55 13.32 -18.76
N ILE A 365 21.50 13.11 -17.85
CA ILE A 365 21.70 13.95 -16.67
C ILE A 365 22.27 15.29 -17.15
N VAL A 366 21.63 16.39 -16.76
CA VAL A 366 22.08 17.75 -16.98
C VAL A 366 22.12 18.49 -15.64
N PRO A 367 23.09 19.41 -15.45
CA PRO A 367 23.09 20.27 -14.27
C PRO A 367 21.79 21.06 -14.21
N PRO A 368 21.20 21.27 -13.03
CA PRO A 368 20.01 22.10 -12.89
C PRO A 368 20.36 23.57 -13.10
N GLU A 369 19.45 24.31 -13.72
CA GLU A 369 19.51 25.76 -13.76
C GLU A 369 18.84 26.30 -12.49
N PHE A 370 19.60 26.87 -11.59
CA PHE A 370 19.10 27.47 -10.36
C PHE A 370 18.94 28.98 -10.49
N GLN A 371 17.88 29.51 -9.90
CA GLN A 371 17.80 30.95 -9.63
C GLN A 371 18.42 31.23 -8.26
N ASP A 372 19.17 32.32 -8.16
CA ASP A 372 19.84 32.72 -6.91
C ASP A 372 18.81 32.90 -5.78
N GLY A 373 19.04 32.18 -4.65
CA GLY A 373 18.22 32.30 -3.43
C GLY A 373 17.08 31.30 -3.28
N GLU A 374 16.90 30.35 -4.22
CA GLU A 374 15.92 29.27 -4.03
C GLU A 374 16.44 28.20 -3.09
N ASP A 375 15.58 27.78 -2.17
CA ASP A 375 15.83 26.68 -1.24
C ASP A 375 15.68 25.34 -1.98
N GLN A 376 16.80 24.77 -2.35
CA GLN A 376 16.85 23.68 -3.32
C GLN A 376 16.82 22.33 -2.61
N LEU A 377 15.73 21.59 -2.82
CA LEU A 377 15.59 20.20 -2.46
C LEU A 377 15.21 19.37 -3.70
N ALA A 378 15.42 18.08 -3.65
CA ALA A 378 14.85 17.18 -4.63
C ALA A 378 13.33 17.35 -4.67
N THR A 379 12.73 17.15 -5.84
CA THR A 379 11.26 17.28 -5.95
C THR A 379 10.56 16.14 -5.25
N GLY A 380 9.55 16.46 -4.45
CA GLY A 380 8.73 15.51 -3.73
C GLY A 380 7.80 14.69 -4.65
N GLN A 381 7.37 13.54 -4.19
CA GLN A 381 6.46 12.66 -4.93
C GLN A 381 5.05 13.26 -5.04
N PHE A 382 4.59 13.91 -3.98
CA PHE A 382 3.30 14.60 -3.87
C PHE A 382 3.34 15.58 -2.69
N GLU A 383 2.41 16.53 -2.65
CA GLU A 383 2.26 17.45 -1.55
C GLU A 383 1.65 16.78 -0.32
N ILE A 384 2.26 16.95 0.86
CA ILE A 384 1.69 16.55 2.14
C ILE A 384 0.67 17.59 2.63
N SER A 385 -0.31 17.14 3.41
CA SER A 385 -1.33 18.02 4.04
C SER A 385 -1.15 18.16 5.54
N ASP A 386 -0.44 17.24 6.16
CA ASP A 386 -0.17 17.25 7.60
C ASP A 386 1.35 17.20 7.81
N ASP A 387 1.90 18.36 8.10
CA ASP A 387 3.32 18.59 8.34
C ASP A 387 3.69 18.61 9.83
N ARG A 388 2.72 18.29 10.70
CA ARG A 388 2.94 18.29 12.15
C ARG A 388 4.08 17.34 12.52
N PRO A 389 4.99 17.76 13.42
CA PRO A 389 6.11 16.94 13.85
C PRO A 389 5.63 15.71 14.65
N PRO A 390 6.44 14.64 14.69
CA PRO A 390 6.07 13.36 15.33
C PRO A 390 5.62 13.49 16.78
N GLU A 391 6.26 14.36 17.55
CA GLU A 391 5.95 14.60 18.96
C GLU A 391 4.53 15.18 19.13
N ARG A 392 4.10 16.07 18.21
CA ARG A 392 2.75 16.64 18.23
C ARG A 392 1.70 15.59 17.89
N ILE A 393 1.96 14.74 16.91
CA ILE A 393 1.08 13.60 16.58
C ILE A 393 0.97 12.66 17.78
N ALA A 394 2.09 12.31 18.41
CA ALA A 394 2.10 11.45 19.59
C ALA A 394 1.33 12.08 20.78
N ALA A 395 1.42 13.39 20.98
CA ALA A 395 0.66 14.10 22.02
C ALA A 395 -0.86 14.01 21.76
N ILE A 396 -1.31 14.28 20.52
CA ILE A 396 -2.72 14.19 20.14
C ILE A 396 -3.25 12.76 20.31
N LEU A 397 -2.48 11.74 19.95
CA LEU A 397 -2.87 10.35 20.16
C LEU A 397 -3.11 10.06 21.65
N ARG A 398 -2.20 10.51 22.53
CA ARG A 398 -2.38 10.37 23.98
C ARG A 398 -3.59 11.13 24.52
N GLU A 399 -3.82 12.35 24.06
CA GLU A 399 -5.02 13.16 24.39
C GLU A 399 -6.31 12.42 24.02
N GLN A 400 -6.30 11.63 22.94
CA GLN A 400 -7.43 10.80 22.48
C GLN A 400 -7.47 9.40 23.15
N GLY A 401 -6.53 9.11 24.07
CA GLY A 401 -6.46 7.84 24.80
C GLY A 401 -5.85 6.69 24.03
N PHE A 402 -5.01 6.99 23.02
CA PHE A 402 -4.21 6.01 22.29
C PHE A 402 -2.75 6.05 22.74
N ASP A 403 -2.08 4.91 22.62
CA ASP A 403 -0.67 4.74 22.92
C ASP A 403 0.14 4.79 21.61
N PRO A 404 0.90 5.87 21.35
CA PRO A 404 1.78 5.92 20.18
C PRO A 404 2.93 4.93 20.38
N VAL A 405 3.08 4.00 19.44
CA VAL A 405 4.11 2.94 19.44
C VAL A 405 5.11 3.20 18.35
N TRP A 406 6.37 3.38 18.73
CA TRP A 406 7.48 3.66 17.83
C TRP A 406 8.22 2.40 17.37
N LYS A 407 8.01 1.27 18.08
CA LYS A 407 8.63 -0.03 17.82
C LYS A 407 7.56 -1.11 17.65
N ASP A 408 7.77 -1.98 16.69
CA ASP A 408 7.00 -3.22 16.57
C ASP A 408 7.63 -4.30 17.47
N TRP A 409 6.80 -4.97 18.26
CA TRP A 409 7.25 -6.03 19.18
C TRP A 409 7.15 -7.43 18.57
N GLU A 410 6.53 -7.56 17.41
CA GLU A 410 6.24 -8.88 16.79
C GLU A 410 7.53 -9.64 16.39
N GLN A 411 8.60 -8.94 16.05
CA GLN A 411 9.89 -9.59 15.75
C GLN A 411 10.49 -10.34 16.94
N THR A 412 10.24 -9.90 18.17
CA THR A 412 10.80 -10.52 19.37
C THR A 412 10.09 -11.83 19.73
N LEU A 413 8.90 -12.07 19.18
CA LEU A 413 8.10 -13.26 19.42
C LEU A 413 8.25 -14.32 18.31
N SER A 414 8.94 -13.98 17.22
CA SER A 414 9.13 -14.86 16.04
C SER A 414 10.52 -15.52 15.98
N GLY A 415 11.31 -15.37 17.04
CA GLY A 415 12.63 -15.98 17.17
C GLY A 415 12.57 -17.45 17.57
#